data_a3fbf11d73bf74bab10d90154a56845b
#
_entry.id   a3fbf11d73bf74bab10d90154a56845b
#
_cell.length_a   1.000
_cell.length_b   1.000
_cell.length_c   1.000
_cell.angle_alpha   90.00
_cell.angle_beta   90.00
_cell.angle_gamma   90.00
#
_symmetry.space_group_name_H-M   'P 1'
#
loop_
_entity.id
_entity.type
_entity.pdbx_description
1 polymer ?
#
loop_
_entity_poly.entity_id
_entity_poly.type
_entity_poly.pdbx_seq_one_letter_code
_entity_poly.pdbx_strand_id
1 'polypeptide(L)'
;MLDVCLLGTAGMMPLPNRWLTALSLKYNGSNILIDCGEGTQIAMKEAGINFKPIDILCITHFHADHISGLPGLLLTMGNAERTEPLTIIGPKGLTRVVTALRTIAPELPFEIKCIELNEQDEYFEMNGYHIHASVSYTHLRAHET
;
A
#
# COMPACT_ATOMS: atom_id res chain seq x y z
N MET A 1 11.52 -12.42 -13.65
CA MET A 1 12.45 -11.81 -12.67
C MET A 1 11.67 -10.93 -11.70
N LEU A 2 11.96 -11.02 -10.44
CA LEU A 2 11.35 -10.19 -9.41
C LEU A 2 12.19 -8.93 -9.19
N ASP A 3 11.60 -7.77 -9.41
CA ASP A 3 12.24 -6.48 -9.14
C ASP A 3 11.75 -5.92 -7.81
N VAL A 4 12.67 -5.55 -6.95
CA VAL A 4 12.40 -5.00 -5.62
C VAL A 4 12.91 -3.57 -5.57
N CYS A 5 12.06 -2.62 -5.16
CA CYS A 5 12.44 -1.22 -5.04
C CYS A 5 11.94 -0.64 -3.72
N LEU A 6 12.88 -0.17 -2.89
CA LEU A 6 12.55 0.57 -1.68
C LEU A 6 12.24 2.03 -2.06
N LEU A 7 10.97 2.37 -2.03
CA LEU A 7 10.51 3.71 -2.41
C LEU A 7 10.65 4.72 -1.29
N GLY A 8 10.44 4.29 -0.06
CA GLY A 8 10.53 5.15 1.11
C GLY A 8 11.05 4.40 2.32
N THR A 9 11.95 5.04 3.04
CA THR A 9 12.62 4.45 4.21
C THR A 9 12.61 5.36 5.43
N ALA A 10 12.02 6.55 5.33
CA ALA A 10 11.91 7.45 6.46
C ALA A 10 10.75 7.03 7.38
N GLY A 11 10.92 7.27 8.67
CA GLY A 11 9.86 7.09 9.65
C GLY A 11 9.34 8.42 10.15
N MET A 12 8.07 8.47 10.51
CA MET A 12 7.35 9.61 11.09
C MET A 12 7.23 10.84 10.18
N MET A 13 8.33 11.40 9.69
CA MET A 13 8.32 12.61 8.88
C MET A 13 9.09 12.39 7.57
N PRO A 14 8.52 12.83 6.44
CA PRO A 14 9.27 12.79 5.20
C PRO A 14 10.38 13.86 5.22
N LEU A 15 11.49 13.53 4.59
CA LEU A 15 12.61 14.44 4.42
C LEU A 15 12.79 14.72 2.93
N PRO A 16 13.42 15.82 2.54
CA PRO A 16 13.75 16.05 1.13
C PRO A 16 14.50 14.86 0.55
N ASN A 17 13.98 14.32 -0.55
CA ASN A 17 14.54 13.15 -1.23
C ASN A 17 14.51 11.85 -0.40
N ARG A 18 13.74 11.83 0.68
CA ARG A 18 13.58 10.63 1.50
C ARG A 18 12.14 10.52 1.99
N TRP A 19 11.38 9.69 1.31
CA TRP A 19 9.95 9.53 1.54
C TRP A 19 9.64 8.49 2.62
N LEU A 20 8.39 8.47 3.07
CA LEU A 20 7.94 7.54 4.11
C LEU A 20 7.77 6.13 3.55
N THR A 21 7.58 5.16 4.42
CA THR A 21 7.67 3.73 4.14
C THR A 21 6.83 3.28 2.95
N ALA A 22 7.48 2.70 1.97
CA ALA A 22 6.85 2.02 0.85
C ALA A 22 7.85 1.12 0.14
N LEU A 23 7.38 -0.04 -0.30
CA LEU A 23 8.18 -1.04 -1.01
C LEU A 23 7.42 -1.51 -2.24
N SER A 24 8.06 -1.51 -3.39
CA SER A 24 7.49 -2.02 -4.64
C SER A 24 8.12 -3.35 -5.02
N LEU A 25 7.26 -4.32 -5.35
CA LEU A 25 7.67 -5.62 -5.87
C LEU A 25 7.02 -5.79 -7.24
N LYS A 26 7.82 -5.99 -8.27
CA LYS A 26 7.31 -6.16 -9.63
C LYS A 26 7.68 -7.53 -10.17
N TYR A 27 6.69 -8.24 -10.70
CA TYR A 27 6.85 -9.56 -11.28
C TYR A 27 5.85 -9.77 -12.42
N ASN A 28 6.34 -10.16 -13.59
CA ASN A 28 5.52 -10.45 -14.77
C ASN A 28 4.50 -9.35 -15.10
N GLY A 29 4.92 -8.09 -15.04
CA GLY A 29 4.07 -6.95 -15.38
C GLY A 29 3.06 -6.57 -14.29
N SER A 30 3.00 -7.29 -13.19
CA SER A 30 2.18 -6.97 -12.03
C SER A 30 3.03 -6.37 -10.92
N ASN A 31 2.49 -5.40 -10.20
CA ASN A 31 3.19 -4.72 -9.11
C ASN A 31 2.42 -4.89 -7.81
N ILE A 32 3.13 -5.30 -6.77
CA ILE A 32 2.64 -5.25 -5.40
C ILE A 32 3.33 -4.09 -4.70
N LEU A 33 2.53 -3.21 -4.10
CA LEU A 33 3.03 -2.15 -3.24
C LEU A 33 2.79 -2.56 -1.78
N ILE A 34 3.82 -2.49 -0.96
CA ILE A 34 3.72 -2.77 0.48
C ILE A 34 3.91 -1.46 1.23
N ASP A 35 2.88 -1.05 1.94
CA ASP A 35 2.71 0.24 2.58
C ASP A 35 2.70 1.40 1.57
N CYS A 36 2.19 2.53 2.01
CA CYS A 36 2.01 3.71 1.18
C CYS A 36 2.16 4.96 2.04
N GLY A 37 3.39 5.22 2.47
CA GLY A 37 3.72 6.41 3.22
C GLY A 37 3.63 7.67 2.38
N GLU A 38 3.70 8.81 3.03
CA GLU A 38 3.64 10.10 2.35
C GLU A 38 4.78 10.23 1.35
N GLY A 39 4.45 10.65 0.13
CA GLY A 39 5.41 10.83 -0.95
C GLY A 39 5.63 9.60 -1.83
N THR A 40 4.95 8.49 -1.57
CA THR A 40 5.10 7.26 -2.35
C THR A 40 4.92 7.49 -3.84
N GLN A 41 3.91 8.26 -4.24
CA GLN A 41 3.66 8.54 -5.66
C GLN A 41 4.82 9.30 -6.32
N ILE A 42 5.49 10.16 -5.59
CA ILE A 42 6.64 10.92 -6.10
C ILE A 42 7.85 10.00 -6.20
N ALA A 43 8.09 9.19 -5.18
CA ALA A 43 9.17 8.20 -5.20
C ALA A 43 9.02 7.22 -6.36
N MET A 44 7.80 6.81 -6.67
CA MET A 44 7.52 5.96 -7.83
C MET A 44 7.89 6.66 -9.15
N LYS A 45 7.54 7.93 -9.31
CA LYS A 45 7.93 8.70 -10.49
C LYS A 45 9.44 8.82 -10.63
N GLU A 46 10.13 9.10 -9.54
CA GLU A 46 11.59 9.20 -9.53
C GLU A 46 12.25 7.87 -9.90
N ALA A 47 11.66 6.75 -9.47
CA ALA A 47 12.16 5.41 -9.76
C ALA A 47 11.74 4.88 -11.14
N GLY A 48 10.89 5.60 -11.87
CA GLY A 48 10.38 5.15 -13.16
C GLY A 48 9.36 4.02 -13.05
N ILE A 49 8.67 3.89 -11.93
CA ILE A 49 7.68 2.85 -11.69
C ILE A 49 6.30 3.40 -12.06
N ASN A 50 5.61 2.67 -12.93
CA ASN A 50 4.28 3.06 -13.38
C ASN A 50 3.21 2.73 -12.34
N PHE A 51 2.16 3.55 -12.28
CA PHE A 51 1.04 3.40 -11.36
C PHE A 51 0.03 2.35 -11.83
N LYS A 52 -0.18 2.24 -13.13
CA LYS A 52 -1.21 1.39 -13.71
C LYS A 52 -1.05 -0.10 -13.38
N PRO A 53 0.17 -0.68 -13.33
CA PRO A 53 0.34 -2.09 -13.00
C PRO A 53 0.20 -2.44 -11.52
N ILE A 54 -0.07 -1.49 -10.63
CA ILE A 54 -0.25 -1.79 -9.20
C ILE A 54 -1.59 -2.51 -9.04
N ASP A 55 -1.54 -3.82 -8.82
CA ASP A 55 -2.75 -4.64 -8.67
C ASP A 55 -3.08 -4.92 -7.21
N ILE A 56 -2.07 -4.93 -6.36
CA ILE A 56 -2.20 -5.27 -4.95
C ILE A 56 -1.44 -4.24 -4.12
N LEU A 57 -2.11 -3.73 -3.09
CA LEU A 57 -1.52 -2.88 -2.06
C LEU A 57 -1.68 -3.57 -0.72
N CYS A 58 -0.57 -3.89 -0.07
CA CYS A 58 -0.57 -4.49 1.26
C CYS A 58 -0.24 -3.41 2.30
N ILE A 59 -1.10 -3.26 3.30
CA ILE A 59 -0.88 -2.34 4.42
C ILE A 59 -0.52 -3.16 5.65
N THR A 60 0.65 -2.90 6.21
CA THR A 60 1.13 -3.65 7.38
C THR A 60 0.41 -3.22 8.65
N HIS A 61 0.18 -1.93 8.83
CA HIS A 61 -0.56 -1.36 9.94
C HIS A 61 -0.97 0.09 9.62
N PHE A 62 -1.71 0.73 10.50
CA PHE A 62 -2.36 2.02 10.20
C PHE A 62 -1.64 3.25 10.79
N HIS A 63 -0.38 3.14 11.16
CA HIS A 63 0.39 4.32 11.52
C HIS A 63 0.52 5.24 10.30
N ALA A 64 0.49 6.54 10.53
CA ALA A 64 0.44 7.53 9.45
C ALA A 64 1.60 7.39 8.46
N ASP A 65 2.80 7.10 8.94
CA ASP A 65 3.98 6.94 8.09
C ASP A 65 3.92 5.74 7.14
N HIS A 66 2.92 4.87 7.31
CA HIS A 66 2.71 3.71 6.44
C HIS A 66 1.49 3.84 5.53
N ILE A 67 0.61 4.81 5.74
CA ILE A 67 -0.65 4.91 4.99
C ILE A 67 -1.02 6.33 4.55
N SER A 68 -0.31 7.35 5.02
CA SER A 68 -0.66 8.74 4.75
C SER A 68 -0.60 9.12 3.25
N GLY A 69 0.12 8.38 2.44
CA GLY A 69 0.18 8.63 1.00
C GLY A 69 -0.94 8.01 0.19
N LEU A 70 -1.83 7.22 0.81
CA LEU A 70 -2.85 6.47 0.08
C LEU A 70 -3.82 7.35 -0.71
N PRO A 71 -4.44 8.40 -0.15
CA PRO A 71 -5.37 9.22 -0.94
C PRO A 71 -4.73 9.83 -2.18
N GLY A 72 -3.53 10.36 -2.04
CA GLY A 72 -2.79 10.93 -3.16
C GLY A 72 -2.43 9.90 -4.22
N LEU A 73 -2.03 8.70 -3.79
CA LEU A 73 -1.72 7.62 -4.72
C LEU A 73 -2.97 7.20 -5.50
N LEU A 74 -4.11 7.04 -4.82
CA LEU A 74 -5.36 6.65 -5.49
C LEU A 74 -5.78 7.68 -6.55
N LEU A 75 -5.68 8.96 -6.23
CA LEU A 75 -5.97 10.02 -7.19
C LEU A 75 -5.01 9.99 -8.39
N THR A 76 -3.73 9.77 -8.12
CA THR A 76 -2.72 9.67 -9.17
C THR A 76 -2.97 8.45 -10.06
N MET A 77 -3.35 7.31 -9.49
CA MET A 77 -3.71 6.12 -10.26
C MET A 77 -4.92 6.38 -11.16
N GLY A 78 -5.93 7.09 -10.65
CA GLY A 78 -7.09 7.48 -11.43
C GLY A 78 -6.72 8.40 -12.58
N ASN A 79 -5.85 9.37 -12.33
CA ASN A 79 -5.37 10.28 -13.37
C ASN A 79 -4.48 9.59 -14.41
N ALA A 80 -3.87 8.48 -14.05
CA ALA A 80 -3.09 7.64 -14.97
C ALA A 80 -3.97 6.64 -15.73
N GLU A 81 -5.28 6.87 -15.73
CA GLU A 81 -6.27 6.08 -16.48
C GLU A 81 -6.41 4.62 -16.01
N ARG A 82 -6.15 4.36 -14.74
CA ARG A 82 -6.43 3.05 -14.19
C ARG A 82 -7.94 2.81 -14.12
N THR A 83 -8.38 1.72 -14.69
CA THR A 83 -9.79 1.28 -14.63
C THR A 83 -9.96 -0.10 -13.99
N GLU A 84 -8.89 -0.88 -13.91
CA GLU A 84 -8.90 -2.19 -13.28
C GLU A 84 -9.04 -2.08 -11.76
N PRO A 85 -9.74 -3.02 -11.11
CA PRO A 85 -9.88 -3.01 -9.66
C PRO A 85 -8.53 -3.07 -8.95
N LEU A 86 -8.44 -2.37 -7.81
CA LEU A 86 -7.30 -2.44 -6.92
C LEU A 86 -7.68 -3.24 -5.69
N THR A 87 -6.87 -4.24 -5.36
CA THR A 87 -7.04 -5.02 -4.13
C THR A 87 -6.13 -4.45 -3.05
N ILE A 88 -6.71 -4.11 -1.90
CA ILE A 88 -5.96 -3.66 -0.72
C ILE A 88 -6.11 -4.72 0.36
N ILE A 89 -4.99 -5.21 0.86
CA ILE A 89 -4.93 -6.23 1.91
C ILE A 89 -4.34 -5.59 3.16
N GLY A 90 -4.96 -5.79 4.30
CA GLY A 90 -4.45 -5.22 5.54
C GLY A 90 -5.12 -5.77 6.79
N PRO A 91 -4.73 -5.24 7.95
CA PRO A 91 -5.27 -5.72 9.23
C PRO A 91 -6.77 -5.43 9.39
N LYS A 92 -7.35 -6.00 10.41
CA LYS A 92 -8.73 -5.71 10.82
C LYS A 92 -8.93 -4.19 10.99
N GLY A 93 -10.01 -3.67 10.43
CA GLY A 93 -10.31 -2.25 10.41
C GLY A 93 -9.91 -1.55 9.10
N LEU A 94 -9.30 -2.28 8.16
CA LEU A 94 -8.84 -1.73 6.89
C LEU A 94 -9.95 -1.01 6.12
N THR A 95 -11.11 -1.63 5.99
CA THR A 95 -12.22 -1.07 5.23
C THR A 95 -12.65 0.29 5.79
N ARG A 96 -12.72 0.39 7.12
CA ARG A 96 -13.06 1.65 7.79
C ARG A 96 -12.01 2.73 7.53
N VAL A 97 -10.74 2.37 7.64
CA VAL A 97 -9.63 3.32 7.43
C VAL A 97 -9.60 3.79 5.97
N VAL A 98 -9.67 2.87 5.02
CA VAL A 98 -9.66 3.21 3.58
C VAL A 98 -10.88 4.08 3.24
N THR A 99 -12.06 3.75 3.76
CA THR A 99 -13.26 4.55 3.53
C THR A 99 -13.10 5.97 4.06
N ALA A 100 -12.52 6.13 5.26
CA ALA A 100 -12.26 7.43 5.85
C ALA A 100 -11.27 8.25 5.01
N LEU A 101 -10.18 7.64 4.57
CA LEU A 101 -9.18 8.31 3.73
C LEU A 101 -9.75 8.70 2.37
N ARG A 102 -10.70 7.93 1.84
CA ARG A 102 -11.35 8.22 0.56
C ARG A 102 -12.36 9.37 0.63
N THR A 103 -12.59 9.95 1.78
CA THR A 103 -13.44 11.14 1.88
C THR A 103 -12.96 12.26 0.95
N ILE A 104 -11.66 12.36 0.74
CA ILE A 104 -11.08 13.36 -0.16
C ILE A 104 -10.83 12.83 -1.58
N ALA A 105 -11.12 11.57 -1.83
CA ALA A 105 -11.01 10.92 -3.14
C ALA A 105 -12.21 9.99 -3.37
N PRO A 106 -13.46 10.55 -3.35
CA PRO A 106 -14.65 9.72 -3.36
C PRO A 106 -14.95 9.11 -4.73
N GLU A 107 -14.52 9.76 -5.79
CA GLU A 107 -14.80 9.32 -7.17
C GLU A 107 -13.50 8.87 -7.83
N LEU A 108 -13.39 7.56 -8.05
CA LEU A 108 -12.25 6.95 -8.74
C LEU A 108 -12.78 6.14 -9.92
N PRO A 109 -12.04 6.10 -11.05
CA PRO A 109 -12.46 5.32 -12.21
C PRO A 109 -12.25 3.82 -12.05
N PHE A 110 -11.88 3.35 -10.87
CA PHE A 110 -11.69 1.94 -10.57
C PHE A 110 -12.26 1.59 -9.21
N GLU A 111 -12.60 0.33 -9.06
CA GLU A 111 -13.12 -0.23 -7.82
C GLU A 111 -11.98 -0.59 -6.86
N ILE A 112 -12.21 -0.41 -5.57
CA ILE A 112 -11.28 -0.83 -4.51
C ILE A 112 -11.91 -1.99 -3.75
N LYS A 113 -11.17 -3.10 -3.68
CA LYS A 113 -11.56 -4.29 -2.93
C LYS A 113 -10.66 -4.40 -1.71
N CYS A 114 -11.25 -4.32 -0.52
CA CYS A 114 -10.51 -4.46 0.73
C CYS A 114 -10.63 -5.88 1.27
N ILE A 115 -9.50 -6.48 1.58
CA ILE A 115 -9.41 -7.78 2.23
C ILE A 115 -8.82 -7.57 3.61
N GLU A 116 -9.64 -7.77 4.65
CA GLU A 116 -9.17 -7.65 6.03
C GLU A 116 -8.65 -8.99 6.53
N LEU A 117 -7.45 -8.97 7.10
CA LEU A 117 -6.83 -10.15 7.68
C LEU A 117 -7.39 -10.43 9.06
N ASN A 118 -7.63 -11.69 9.35
CA ASN A 118 -7.99 -12.14 10.70
C ASN A 118 -6.72 -12.25 11.55
N GLU A 119 -6.89 -12.60 12.83
CA GLU A 119 -5.77 -12.74 13.76
C GLU A 119 -4.91 -13.99 13.51
N GLN A 120 -5.30 -14.81 12.55
CA GLN A 120 -4.59 -16.03 12.18
C GLN A 120 -3.80 -15.80 10.90
N ASP A 121 -2.81 -16.65 10.67
CA ASP A 121 -2.06 -16.63 9.42
C ASP A 121 -2.99 -16.86 8.23
N GLU A 122 -2.83 -16.07 7.20
CA GLU A 122 -3.60 -16.18 5.97
C GLU A 122 -2.69 -16.26 4.77
N TYR A 123 -3.12 -17.01 3.75
CA TYR A 123 -2.38 -17.27 2.54
C TYR A 123 -3.22 -16.85 1.35
N PHE A 124 -2.62 -16.10 0.44
CA PHE A 124 -3.26 -15.64 -0.79
C PHE A 124 -2.41 -16.02 -1.98
N GLU A 125 -3.08 -16.30 -3.10
CA GLU A 125 -2.42 -16.47 -4.36
C GLU A 125 -3.08 -15.56 -5.38
N MET A 126 -2.33 -14.59 -5.87
CA MET A 126 -2.81 -13.59 -6.83
C MET A 126 -1.70 -13.24 -7.82
N ASN A 127 -2.03 -13.19 -9.10
CA ASN A 127 -1.13 -12.71 -10.15
C ASN A 127 0.27 -13.36 -10.15
N GLY A 128 0.35 -14.63 -9.77
CA GLY A 128 1.61 -15.36 -9.66
C GLY A 128 2.36 -15.14 -8.36
N TYR A 129 1.83 -14.34 -7.45
CA TYR A 129 2.40 -14.16 -6.11
C TYR A 129 1.75 -15.10 -5.11
N HIS A 130 2.57 -15.63 -4.22
CA HIS A 130 2.13 -16.32 -3.02
C HIS A 130 2.38 -15.39 -1.84
N ILE A 131 1.31 -14.93 -1.22
CA ILE A 131 1.39 -13.98 -0.11
C ILE A 131 1.02 -14.71 1.17
N HIS A 132 1.95 -14.71 2.12
CA HIS A 132 1.69 -15.19 3.48
C HIS A 132 1.68 -14.00 4.42
N ALA A 133 0.54 -13.78 5.06
CA ALA A 133 0.37 -12.71 6.03
C ALA A 133 0.19 -13.28 7.42
N SER A 134 1.01 -12.81 8.35
CA SER A 134 0.92 -13.17 9.75
C SER A 134 0.89 -11.95 10.63
N VAL A 135 0.22 -12.03 11.78
CA VAL A 135 0.12 -10.92 12.72
C VAL A 135 1.26 -11.03 13.73
N SER A 136 1.99 -9.93 13.91
CA SER A 136 3.05 -9.84 14.91
C SER A 136 2.77 -8.66 15.84
N TYR A 137 2.55 -8.94 17.11
CA TYR A 137 2.29 -7.90 18.10
C TYR A 137 3.01 -8.09 19.42
N THR A 138 3.99 -8.95 19.44
CA THR A 138 4.64 -9.33 20.69
C THR A 138 5.36 -8.19 21.40
N HIS A 139 5.82 -7.21 20.68
CA HIS A 139 6.58 -6.09 21.27
C HIS A 139 5.88 -4.74 21.18
N LEU A 140 4.84 -4.62 20.38
CA LEU A 140 4.11 -3.35 20.24
C LEU A 140 3.38 -2.97 21.53
N ARG A 141 2.90 -3.93 22.27
CA ARG A 141 2.19 -3.70 23.54
C ARG A 141 3.05 -3.06 24.61
N ALA A 142 4.32 -3.32 24.59
CA ALA A 142 5.24 -2.74 25.57
C ALA A 142 5.43 -1.23 25.37
N HIS A 143 5.14 -0.73 24.19
CA HIS A 143 5.32 0.66 23.82
C HIS A 143 4.03 1.49 23.82
N GLU A 144 2.90 0.83 23.92
CA GLU A 144 1.59 1.48 23.94
C GLU A 144 1.20 1.99 25.33
N THR A 145 1.94 1.63 26.33
CA THR A 145 1.65 2.01 27.70
C THR A 145 2.36 3.30 28.14
#